data_4bbb9ab829b18839564091d91b02cad3
#
_entry.id   4bbb9ab829b18839564091d91b02cad3
#
_cell.length_a   1.000
_cell.length_b   1.000
_cell.length_c   1.000
_cell.angle_alpha   90.00
_cell.angle_beta   90.00
_cell.angle_gamma   90.00
#
_symmetry.space_group_name_H-M   'P 1'
#
loop_
_entity.id
_entity.type
_entity.pdbx_description
1 polymer ?
#
loop_
_entity_poly.entity_id
_entity_poly.type
_entity_poly.pdbx_seq_one_letter_code
_entity_poly.pdbx_strand_id
1 'polypeptide(L)'
;MEQRVFDSHLHIIDPAHPLVENRGYLPEPFTVADYRRRVSGLGIAGGAVVSGSFQGFDQGYLIEALRALGPGFVGVTQLPADADDARILDLDRAGVRAVRFNVARGGSADLDDLERLARRIHELAGWHAEFYIDARTIDETLSRRIAALPAASIDHLGMHEDGLPALLRLVERGVKVKATGFGRVHLDPAAAVRAIVDVDPTALMVGTDLPSTRAGRPFRDDDLRVIEEAVPAKHMADVFWGNAARFYLGSDTSGRGRAE
;
A
#
# COMPACT_ATOMS: atom_id res chain seq x y z
N MET A 1 -3.47 -22.76 13.77
CA MET A 1 -2.29 -21.89 13.50
C MET A 1 -2.84 -20.47 13.48
N GLU A 2 -2.19 -19.57 14.19
CA GLU A 2 -2.56 -18.15 14.17
C GLU A 2 -2.42 -17.59 12.74
N GLN A 3 -3.40 -16.81 12.28
CA GLN A 3 -3.43 -16.26 10.94
C GLN A 3 -2.24 -15.30 10.76
N ARG A 4 -1.37 -15.57 9.80
CA ARG A 4 -0.27 -14.67 9.45
C ARG A 4 -0.79 -13.54 8.59
N VAL A 5 -0.45 -12.29 8.94
CA VAL A 5 -0.92 -11.08 8.25
C VAL A 5 0.26 -10.30 7.70
N PHE A 6 0.17 -9.90 6.43
CA PHE A 6 1.01 -8.86 5.82
C PHE A 6 0.20 -7.55 5.80
N ASP A 7 0.62 -6.57 6.59
CA ASP A 7 -0.02 -5.26 6.61
C ASP A 7 0.42 -4.44 5.38
N SER A 8 -0.35 -4.49 4.32
CA SER A 8 0.02 -3.86 3.04
C SER A 8 -0.04 -2.33 3.06
N HIS A 9 -0.47 -1.70 4.16
CA HIS A 9 -0.54 -0.25 4.27
C HIS A 9 -0.51 0.22 5.72
N LEU A 10 0.63 0.75 6.13
CA LEU A 10 0.80 1.43 7.41
C LEU A 10 1.67 2.69 7.24
N HIS A 11 1.59 3.62 8.16
CA HIS A 11 2.44 4.80 8.20
C HIS A 11 3.26 4.81 9.48
N ILE A 12 4.49 5.31 9.40
CA ILE A 12 5.31 5.67 10.55
C ILE A 12 5.56 7.17 10.49
N ILE A 13 5.32 7.85 11.62
CA ILE A 13 5.46 9.29 11.76
C ILE A 13 6.40 9.52 12.94
N ASP A 14 7.69 9.59 12.61
CA ASP A 14 8.71 9.79 13.62
C ASP A 14 9.02 11.30 13.75
N PRO A 15 8.87 11.89 14.94
CA PRO A 15 9.11 13.32 15.16
C PRO A 15 10.57 13.73 15.00
N ALA A 16 11.51 12.80 14.91
CA ALA A 16 12.91 13.09 14.63
C ALA A 16 13.17 13.47 13.17
N HIS A 17 12.19 13.25 12.28
CA HIS A 17 12.27 13.55 10.86
C HIS A 17 11.36 14.71 10.45
N PRO A 18 11.73 15.47 9.40
CA PRO A 18 10.95 16.62 8.97
C PRO A 18 9.58 16.20 8.43
N LEU A 19 8.56 16.99 8.74
CA LEU A 19 7.23 16.88 8.17
C LEU A 19 6.88 18.17 7.42
N VAL A 20 6.13 18.02 6.34
CA VAL A 20 5.62 19.11 5.51
C VAL A 20 4.12 19.21 5.71
N GLU A 21 3.65 20.39 6.06
CA GLU A 21 2.22 20.64 6.14
C GLU A 21 1.57 20.43 4.76
N ASN A 22 0.49 19.66 4.76
CA ASN A 22 -0.28 19.44 3.54
C ASN A 22 -1.74 19.87 3.78
N ARG A 23 -2.16 20.96 3.15
CA ARG A 23 -3.51 21.50 3.27
C ARG A 23 -3.94 21.76 4.73
N GLY A 24 -3.10 22.41 5.51
CA GLY A 24 -3.34 22.75 6.92
C GLY A 24 -3.27 21.57 7.88
N TYR A 25 -2.65 20.45 7.49
CA TYR A 25 -2.59 19.26 8.32
C TYR A 25 -1.15 18.78 8.53
N LEU A 26 -0.81 18.57 9.79
CA LEU A 26 0.33 17.78 10.25
C LEU A 26 -0.20 16.65 11.13
N PRO A 27 0.28 15.42 10.93
CA PRO A 27 -0.13 14.28 11.77
C PRO A 27 0.54 14.31 13.13
N GLU A 28 -0.11 13.70 14.11
CA GLU A 28 0.52 13.36 15.38
C GLU A 28 1.59 12.27 15.18
N PRO A 29 2.63 12.24 16.05
CA PRO A 29 3.63 11.19 16.03
C PRO A 29 3.02 9.79 16.14
N PHE A 30 3.55 8.86 15.36
CA PHE A 30 3.23 7.43 15.42
C PHE A 30 4.48 6.63 15.05
N THR A 31 5.24 6.26 16.05
CA THR A 31 6.55 5.62 15.90
C THR A 31 6.44 4.12 15.62
N VAL A 32 7.56 3.48 15.29
CA VAL A 32 7.64 2.01 15.19
C VAL A 32 7.23 1.32 16.48
N ALA A 33 7.54 1.91 17.65
CA ALA A 33 7.13 1.37 18.95
C ALA A 33 5.62 1.45 19.14
N ASP A 34 4.99 2.55 18.71
CA ASP A 34 3.54 2.72 18.77
C ASP A 34 2.84 1.72 17.83
N TYR A 35 3.34 1.55 16.62
CA TYR A 35 2.83 0.56 15.67
C TYR A 35 2.89 -0.85 16.26
N ARG A 36 4.08 -1.30 16.71
CA ARG A 36 4.24 -2.64 17.30
C ARG A 36 3.29 -2.90 18.47
N ARG A 37 3.13 -1.90 19.34
CA ARG A 37 2.20 -1.99 20.48
C ARG A 37 0.76 -2.12 19.99
N ARG A 38 0.37 -1.31 18.98
CA ARG A 38 -1.00 -1.31 18.45
C ARG A 38 -1.38 -2.61 17.75
N VAL A 39 -0.46 -3.23 17.01
CA VAL A 39 -0.74 -4.46 16.26
C VAL A 39 -0.42 -5.74 17.03
N SER A 40 -0.05 -5.63 18.29
CA SER A 40 0.22 -6.79 19.16
C SER A 40 -1.01 -7.70 19.20
N GLY A 41 -0.85 -8.97 18.84
CA GLY A 41 -1.94 -9.95 18.79
C GLY A 41 -2.69 -10.01 17.45
N LEU A 42 -2.34 -9.20 16.44
CA LEU A 42 -2.99 -9.26 15.13
C LEU A 42 -2.29 -10.19 14.12
N GLY A 43 -1.28 -10.96 14.54
CA GLY A 43 -0.55 -11.87 13.67
C GLY A 43 0.28 -11.18 12.56
N ILE A 44 0.59 -9.88 12.71
CA ILE A 44 1.40 -9.13 11.74
C ILE A 44 2.82 -9.69 11.71
N ALA A 45 3.25 -10.18 10.55
CA ALA A 45 4.56 -10.78 10.33
C ALA A 45 5.37 -10.10 9.22
N GLY A 46 4.80 -9.07 8.59
CA GLY A 46 5.42 -8.23 7.59
C GLY A 46 4.48 -7.09 7.18
N GLY A 47 4.96 -6.16 6.38
CA GLY A 47 4.12 -5.06 5.92
C GLY A 47 4.82 -4.05 5.03
N ALA A 48 4.04 -3.09 4.54
CA ALA A 48 4.49 -1.99 3.71
C ALA A 48 4.32 -0.65 4.45
N VAL A 49 5.45 -0.01 4.78
CA VAL A 49 5.49 1.35 5.34
C VAL A 49 5.32 2.34 4.21
N VAL A 50 4.20 3.04 4.20
CA VAL A 50 3.79 3.92 3.09
C VAL A 50 4.01 5.38 3.45
N SER A 51 4.65 6.14 2.57
CA SER A 51 4.81 7.59 2.73
C SER A 51 3.46 8.31 2.62
N GLY A 52 3.16 9.16 3.60
CA GLY A 52 2.06 10.11 3.53
C GLY A 52 2.48 11.40 2.82
N SER A 53 1.51 12.21 2.38
CA SER A 53 1.77 13.51 1.74
C SER A 53 2.54 14.48 2.63
N PHE A 54 2.46 14.31 3.93
CA PHE A 54 3.17 15.12 4.94
C PHE A 54 4.66 14.76 5.10
N GLN A 55 5.15 13.73 4.45
CA GLN A 55 6.56 13.36 4.42
C GLN A 55 7.29 13.91 3.18
N GLY A 56 6.53 14.47 2.23
CA GLY A 56 7.10 15.00 0.99
C GLY A 56 7.97 13.97 0.29
N PHE A 57 9.21 14.34 0.00
CA PHE A 57 10.22 13.47 -0.59
C PHE A 57 11.34 13.08 0.38
N ASP A 58 11.09 13.20 1.70
CA ASP A 58 12.03 12.66 2.70
C ASP A 58 11.87 11.16 2.84
N GLN A 59 12.98 10.43 2.80
CA GLN A 59 13.03 9.00 3.00
C GLN A 59 13.86 8.59 4.22
N GLY A 60 14.38 9.54 4.98
CA GLY A 60 15.19 9.26 6.17
C GLY A 60 14.42 8.44 7.20
N TYR A 61 13.22 8.90 7.55
CA TYR A 61 12.32 8.20 8.46
C TYR A 61 11.97 6.78 7.96
N LEU A 62 11.77 6.62 6.63
CA LEU A 62 11.38 5.34 6.04
C LEU A 62 12.49 4.30 6.18
N ILE A 63 13.74 4.70 5.85
CA ILE A 63 14.91 3.83 5.97
C ILE A 63 15.13 3.40 7.42
N GLU A 64 14.99 4.31 8.37
CA GLU A 64 15.12 4.00 9.81
C GLU A 64 13.98 3.09 10.29
N ALA A 65 12.75 3.35 9.88
CA ALA A 65 11.61 2.50 10.20
C ALA A 65 11.79 1.07 9.67
N LEU A 66 12.26 0.90 8.42
CA LEU A 66 12.51 -0.42 7.83
C LEU A 66 13.60 -1.19 8.59
N ARG A 67 14.70 -0.52 8.96
CA ARG A 67 15.76 -1.12 9.79
C ARG A 67 15.21 -1.59 11.14
N ALA A 68 14.38 -0.76 11.78
CA ALA A 68 13.79 -1.08 13.07
C ALA A 68 12.75 -2.21 12.97
N LEU A 69 11.90 -2.23 11.95
CA LEU A 69 10.85 -3.23 11.75
C LEU A 69 11.41 -4.60 11.34
N GLY A 70 12.49 -4.61 10.53
CA GLY A 70 13.17 -5.83 10.09
C GLY A 70 12.74 -6.33 8.70
N PRO A 71 13.29 -7.46 8.25
CA PRO A 71 13.27 -7.89 6.84
C PRO A 71 11.90 -8.29 6.29
N GLY A 72 10.89 -8.44 7.14
CA GLY A 72 9.49 -8.69 6.71
C GLY A 72 8.78 -7.42 6.21
N PHE A 73 9.40 -6.23 6.41
CA PHE A 73 8.79 -4.96 6.04
C PHE A 73 9.52 -4.31 4.87
N VAL A 74 8.73 -3.64 4.02
CA VAL A 74 9.20 -2.91 2.84
C VAL A 74 8.73 -1.45 2.86
N GLY A 75 9.37 -0.61 2.05
CA GLY A 75 9.01 0.79 1.91
C GLY A 75 8.20 1.08 0.64
N VAL A 76 7.28 2.03 0.78
CA VAL A 76 6.56 2.66 -0.33
C VAL A 76 6.77 4.16 -0.21
N THR A 77 7.50 4.76 -1.13
CA THR A 77 7.93 6.16 -1.05
C THR A 77 7.25 7.05 -2.08
N GLN A 78 7.43 8.35 -1.93
CA GLN A 78 7.16 9.34 -2.97
C GLN A 78 8.49 9.80 -3.55
N LEU A 79 8.55 9.98 -4.86
CA LEU A 79 9.73 10.48 -5.56
C LEU A 79 9.35 11.67 -6.47
N PRO A 80 10.23 12.64 -6.63
CA PRO A 80 10.10 13.59 -7.73
C PRO A 80 10.28 12.87 -9.07
N ALA A 81 9.65 13.39 -10.13
CA ALA A 81 9.67 12.75 -11.44
C ALA A 81 11.08 12.65 -12.08
N ASP A 82 12.00 13.50 -11.65
CA ASP A 82 13.39 13.60 -12.08
C ASP A 82 14.38 12.91 -11.12
N ALA A 83 13.90 12.14 -10.14
CA ALA A 83 14.79 11.35 -9.26
C ALA A 83 15.77 10.54 -10.09
N ASP A 84 17.06 10.57 -9.73
CA ASP A 84 18.10 9.85 -10.47
C ASP A 84 18.11 8.34 -10.19
N ASP A 85 18.76 7.57 -11.08
CA ASP A 85 18.84 6.12 -10.98
C ASP A 85 19.57 5.66 -9.72
N ALA A 86 20.62 6.40 -9.33
CA ALA A 86 21.41 6.08 -8.15
C ALA A 86 20.53 6.15 -6.89
N ARG A 87 19.69 7.19 -6.79
CA ARG A 87 18.75 7.33 -5.68
C ARG A 87 17.73 6.18 -5.61
N ILE A 88 17.19 5.77 -6.76
CA ILE A 88 16.24 4.64 -6.83
C ILE A 88 16.93 3.35 -6.35
N LEU A 89 18.13 3.07 -6.83
CA LEU A 89 18.90 1.88 -6.45
C LEU A 89 19.35 1.90 -4.97
N ASP A 90 19.67 3.08 -4.42
CA ASP A 90 19.99 3.23 -2.99
C ASP A 90 18.77 2.91 -2.12
N LEU A 91 17.61 3.40 -2.49
CA LEU A 91 16.35 3.11 -1.82
C LEU A 91 15.95 1.63 -1.95
N ASP A 92 16.19 1.01 -3.11
CA ASP A 92 15.97 -0.42 -3.30
C ASP A 92 16.80 -1.25 -2.32
N ARG A 93 18.10 -0.93 -2.19
CA ARG A 93 18.98 -1.57 -1.20
C ARG A 93 18.52 -1.35 0.24
N ALA A 94 17.85 -0.23 0.51
CA ALA A 94 17.27 0.06 1.82
C ALA A 94 15.92 -0.66 2.08
N GLY A 95 15.36 -1.35 1.09
CA GLY A 95 14.12 -2.13 1.22
C GLY A 95 12.87 -1.46 0.66
N VAL A 96 13.00 -0.37 -0.11
CA VAL A 96 11.86 0.22 -0.82
C VAL A 96 11.46 -0.68 -2.00
N ARG A 97 10.15 -0.78 -2.28
CA ARG A 97 9.59 -1.65 -3.33
C ARG A 97 8.53 -0.98 -4.20
N ALA A 98 8.16 0.25 -3.89
CA ALA A 98 7.13 0.95 -4.66
C ALA A 98 7.28 2.47 -4.60
N VAL A 99 6.72 3.13 -5.62
CA VAL A 99 6.42 4.58 -5.60
C VAL A 99 4.92 4.80 -5.47
N ARG A 100 4.55 5.73 -4.58
CA ARG A 100 3.17 6.15 -4.36
C ARG A 100 2.84 7.41 -5.15
N PHE A 101 1.75 7.35 -5.90
CA PHE A 101 1.11 8.48 -6.55
C PHE A 101 -0.10 8.93 -5.72
N ASN A 102 0.05 10.06 -5.06
CA ASN A 102 -0.97 10.61 -4.16
C ASN A 102 -1.92 11.55 -4.91
N VAL A 103 -2.73 10.99 -5.83
CA VAL A 103 -3.61 11.77 -6.71
C VAL A 103 -4.70 12.50 -5.94
N ALA A 104 -5.26 11.87 -4.91
CA ALA A 104 -6.36 12.45 -4.13
C ALA A 104 -5.94 13.67 -3.30
N ARG A 105 -4.66 13.76 -2.85
CA ARG A 105 -4.19 14.83 -1.96
C ARG A 105 -3.06 15.67 -2.54
N GLY A 106 -2.47 15.27 -3.67
CA GLY A 106 -1.29 15.91 -4.25
C GLY A 106 -0.01 15.63 -3.43
N GLY A 107 1.10 16.26 -3.82
CA GLY A 107 2.40 16.08 -3.17
C GLY A 107 3.22 14.90 -3.70
N SER A 108 2.82 14.31 -4.81
CA SER A 108 3.58 13.32 -5.58
C SER A 108 3.85 13.84 -6.99
N ALA A 109 4.57 13.08 -7.81
CA ALA A 109 4.75 13.36 -9.24
C ALA A 109 3.39 13.46 -9.97
N ASP A 110 3.32 14.29 -11.01
CA ASP A 110 2.11 14.48 -11.81
C ASP A 110 1.74 13.21 -12.60
N LEU A 111 0.45 13.09 -12.94
CA LEU A 111 -0.05 11.97 -13.73
C LEU A 111 0.61 11.85 -15.10
N ASP A 112 1.06 12.97 -15.70
CA ASP A 112 1.74 12.96 -17.00
C ASP A 112 3.14 12.34 -16.93
N ASP A 113 3.82 12.47 -15.79
CA ASP A 113 5.11 11.81 -15.52
C ASP A 113 4.97 10.37 -15.01
N LEU A 114 3.76 9.99 -14.62
CA LEU A 114 3.45 8.72 -13.96
C LEU A 114 3.94 7.50 -14.74
N GLU A 115 3.60 7.39 -16.02
CA GLU A 115 3.98 6.21 -16.82
C GLU A 115 5.49 6.11 -17.01
N ARG A 116 6.15 7.22 -17.27
CA ARG A 116 7.60 7.28 -17.42
C ARG A 116 8.30 6.85 -16.14
N LEU A 117 7.89 7.42 -15.00
CA LEU A 117 8.48 7.09 -13.71
C LEU A 117 8.17 5.63 -13.31
N ALA A 118 6.91 5.18 -13.45
CA ALA A 118 6.51 3.82 -13.09
C ALA A 118 7.24 2.75 -13.90
N ARG A 119 7.42 2.95 -15.21
CA ARG A 119 8.20 2.03 -16.04
C ARG A 119 9.67 2.03 -15.65
N ARG A 120 10.26 3.21 -15.45
CA ARG A 120 11.67 3.35 -15.08
C ARG A 120 11.99 2.68 -13.74
N ILE A 121 11.20 2.89 -12.70
CA ILE A 121 11.44 2.24 -11.39
C ILE A 121 11.27 0.73 -11.48
N HIS A 122 10.36 0.26 -12.33
CA HIS A 122 10.19 -1.17 -12.56
C HIS A 122 11.39 -1.77 -13.30
N GLU A 123 11.85 -1.13 -14.35
CA GLU A 123 13.03 -1.58 -15.11
C GLU A 123 14.31 -1.60 -14.27
N LEU A 124 14.51 -0.59 -13.40
CA LEU A 124 15.70 -0.46 -12.57
C LEU A 124 15.70 -1.39 -11.36
N ALA A 125 14.56 -1.56 -10.71
CA ALA A 125 14.48 -2.16 -9.38
C ALA A 125 13.30 -3.14 -9.19
N GLY A 126 12.49 -3.38 -10.21
CA GLY A 126 11.30 -4.23 -10.11
C GLY A 126 10.17 -3.64 -9.26
N TRP A 127 10.21 -2.34 -8.97
CA TRP A 127 9.20 -1.68 -8.14
C TRP A 127 7.87 -1.55 -8.87
N HIS A 128 6.80 -1.39 -8.09
CA HIS A 128 5.47 -1.14 -8.60
C HIS A 128 4.96 0.28 -8.26
N ALA A 129 3.85 0.66 -8.89
CA ALA A 129 3.17 1.94 -8.67
C ALA A 129 1.97 1.74 -7.74
N GLU A 130 1.81 2.60 -6.74
CA GLU A 130 0.66 2.60 -5.83
C GLU A 130 -0.12 3.90 -5.96
N PHE A 131 -1.44 3.79 -6.01
CA PHE A 131 -2.32 4.93 -6.24
C PHE A 131 -3.25 5.16 -5.05
N TYR A 132 -3.11 6.33 -4.42
CA TYR A 132 -4.15 6.88 -3.58
C TYR A 132 -5.05 7.76 -4.43
N ILE A 133 -6.12 7.20 -4.92
CA ILE A 133 -7.03 7.81 -5.89
C ILE A 133 -8.49 7.45 -5.57
N ASP A 134 -9.41 8.40 -5.78
CA ASP A 134 -10.83 8.12 -5.79
C ASP A 134 -11.22 7.47 -7.12
N ALA A 135 -11.67 6.23 -7.07
CA ALA A 135 -11.96 5.46 -8.29
C ALA A 135 -13.08 6.06 -9.16
N ARG A 136 -13.91 6.98 -8.63
CA ARG A 136 -14.86 7.77 -9.43
C ARG A 136 -14.19 8.67 -10.46
N THR A 137 -12.94 9.06 -10.21
CA THR A 137 -12.16 9.92 -11.11
C THR A 137 -11.39 9.13 -12.18
N ILE A 138 -11.46 7.80 -12.16
CA ILE A 138 -10.79 6.93 -13.12
C ILE A 138 -11.66 6.80 -14.37
N ASP A 139 -11.41 7.67 -15.34
CA ASP A 139 -12.00 7.56 -16.66
C ASP A 139 -11.34 6.42 -17.50
N GLU A 140 -11.85 6.18 -18.69
CA GLU A 140 -11.34 5.12 -19.57
C GLU A 140 -9.87 5.35 -19.99
N THR A 141 -9.44 6.59 -20.10
CA THR A 141 -8.05 6.93 -20.48
C THR A 141 -7.11 6.61 -19.33
N LEU A 142 -7.42 7.07 -18.12
CA LEU A 142 -6.62 6.78 -16.91
C LEU A 142 -6.63 5.28 -16.57
N SER A 143 -7.79 4.62 -16.72
CA SER A 143 -7.91 3.16 -16.55
C SER A 143 -6.95 2.39 -17.46
N ARG A 144 -6.87 2.76 -18.76
CA ARG A 144 -5.92 2.14 -19.69
C ARG A 144 -4.47 2.41 -19.32
N ARG A 145 -4.15 3.65 -18.90
CA ARG A 145 -2.79 4.03 -18.47
C ARG A 145 -2.36 3.23 -17.26
N ILE A 146 -3.18 3.14 -16.21
CA ILE A 146 -2.87 2.36 -15.00
C ILE A 146 -2.71 0.86 -15.33
N ALA A 147 -3.63 0.29 -16.12
CA ALA A 147 -3.58 -1.12 -16.50
C ALA A 147 -2.41 -1.48 -17.43
N ALA A 148 -1.81 -0.50 -18.10
CA ALA A 148 -0.63 -0.68 -18.95
C ALA A 148 0.70 -0.63 -18.17
N LEU A 149 0.67 -0.33 -16.87
CA LEU A 149 1.86 -0.35 -16.02
C LEU A 149 2.30 -1.79 -15.73
N PRO A 150 3.59 -2.04 -15.56
CA PRO A 150 4.12 -3.38 -15.27
C PRO A 150 3.51 -4.01 -14.01
N ALA A 151 3.31 -3.21 -12.96
CA ALA A 151 2.62 -3.61 -11.74
C ALA A 151 2.03 -2.38 -11.03
N ALA A 152 0.79 -2.50 -10.55
CA ALA A 152 0.10 -1.39 -9.89
C ALA A 152 -0.84 -1.87 -8.78
N SER A 153 -1.12 -0.99 -7.80
CA SER A 153 -2.15 -1.20 -6.80
C SER A 153 -2.95 0.07 -6.51
N ILE A 154 -4.20 -0.11 -6.07
CA ILE A 154 -5.11 0.97 -5.64
C ILE A 154 -5.33 0.86 -4.14
N ASP A 155 -5.14 1.99 -3.44
CA ASP A 155 -5.36 2.10 -2.00
C ASP A 155 -6.86 2.14 -1.64
N HIS A 156 -7.21 1.65 -0.43
CA HIS A 156 -8.48 1.88 0.24
C HIS A 156 -9.73 1.52 -0.58
N LEU A 157 -9.73 0.34 -1.24
CA LEU A 157 -10.86 -0.15 -2.04
C LEU A 157 -11.37 0.88 -3.08
N GLY A 158 -10.51 1.81 -3.54
CA GLY A 158 -10.91 2.88 -4.47
C GLY A 158 -11.81 3.95 -3.86
N MET A 159 -12.02 3.95 -2.54
CA MET A 159 -12.62 4.98 -1.70
C MET A 159 -14.15 5.13 -1.77
N HIS A 160 -14.82 4.91 -2.89
CA HIS A 160 -16.24 5.20 -3.06
C HIS A 160 -16.99 4.13 -3.86
N GLU A 161 -18.26 3.84 -3.46
CA GLU A 161 -19.08 2.81 -4.12
C GLU A 161 -19.32 3.07 -5.61
N ASP A 162 -19.57 4.33 -6.00
CA ASP A 162 -19.73 4.70 -7.41
C ASP A 162 -18.48 4.43 -8.26
N GLY A 163 -17.31 4.35 -7.63
CA GLY A 163 -16.03 4.02 -8.28
C GLY A 163 -15.79 2.51 -8.42
N LEU A 164 -16.56 1.67 -7.73
CA LEU A 164 -16.33 0.23 -7.71
C LEU A 164 -16.33 -0.41 -9.11
N PRO A 165 -17.24 -0.07 -10.05
CA PRO A 165 -17.17 -0.62 -11.41
C PRO A 165 -15.86 -0.30 -12.16
N ALA A 166 -15.29 0.89 -11.96
CA ALA A 166 -14.00 1.25 -12.54
C ALA A 166 -12.84 0.47 -11.89
N LEU A 167 -12.89 0.30 -10.57
CA LEU A 167 -11.93 -0.51 -9.82
C LEU A 167 -11.94 -1.98 -10.28
N LEU A 168 -13.10 -2.60 -10.42
CA LEU A 168 -13.22 -4.00 -10.85
C LEU A 168 -12.64 -4.22 -12.26
N ARG A 169 -12.84 -3.27 -13.19
CA ARG A 169 -12.18 -3.33 -14.51
C ARG A 169 -10.65 -3.27 -14.43
N LEU A 170 -10.09 -2.58 -13.45
CA LEU A 170 -8.64 -2.60 -13.19
C LEU A 170 -8.20 -3.95 -12.61
N VAL A 171 -9.00 -4.52 -11.70
CA VAL A 171 -8.75 -5.86 -11.12
C VAL A 171 -8.72 -6.93 -12.22
N GLU A 172 -9.67 -6.92 -13.16
CA GLU A 172 -9.68 -7.81 -14.34
C GLU A 172 -8.39 -7.72 -15.17
N ARG A 173 -7.70 -6.59 -15.10
CA ARG A 173 -6.44 -6.33 -15.81
C ARG A 173 -5.20 -6.55 -14.95
N GLY A 174 -5.36 -7.16 -13.76
CA GLY A 174 -4.26 -7.55 -12.87
C GLY A 174 -3.81 -6.50 -11.86
N VAL A 175 -4.47 -5.34 -11.77
CA VAL A 175 -4.16 -4.32 -10.77
C VAL A 175 -4.58 -4.82 -9.38
N LYS A 176 -3.71 -4.68 -8.40
CA LYS A 176 -3.97 -5.09 -7.02
C LYS A 176 -4.77 -4.03 -6.25
N VAL A 177 -5.44 -4.45 -5.19
CA VAL A 177 -6.27 -3.57 -4.36
C VAL A 177 -5.97 -3.81 -2.88
N LYS A 178 -5.83 -2.72 -2.13
CA LYS A 178 -5.64 -2.80 -0.69
C LYS A 178 -6.97 -2.62 0.03
N ALA A 179 -7.41 -3.66 0.73
CA ALA A 179 -8.52 -3.62 1.68
C ALA A 179 -8.03 -3.02 2.99
N THR A 180 -8.09 -1.72 3.08
CA THR A 180 -7.55 -0.93 4.20
C THR A 180 -8.27 0.41 4.32
N GLY A 181 -8.11 1.10 5.45
CA GLY A 181 -8.63 2.45 5.64
C GLY A 181 -10.16 2.53 5.66
N PHE A 182 -10.85 1.57 6.25
CA PHE A 182 -12.33 1.52 6.27
C PHE A 182 -12.98 2.74 6.96
N GLY A 183 -12.21 3.51 7.74
CA GLY A 183 -12.66 4.77 8.30
C GLY A 183 -12.67 5.96 7.33
N ARG A 184 -12.18 5.79 6.10
CA ARG A 184 -12.09 6.85 5.08
C ARG A 184 -12.87 6.55 3.79
N VAL A 185 -13.44 5.35 3.67
CA VAL A 185 -14.17 4.95 2.47
C VAL A 185 -15.67 5.25 2.59
N HIS A 186 -16.30 5.46 1.45
CA HIS A 186 -17.73 5.71 1.31
C HIS A 186 -18.37 4.58 0.51
N LEU A 187 -18.23 3.35 1.01
CA LEU A 187 -18.77 2.11 0.45
C LEU A 187 -18.95 1.08 1.57
N ASP A 188 -19.67 -0.01 1.29
CA ASP A 188 -19.69 -1.19 2.15
C ASP A 188 -18.40 -2.01 1.91
N PRO A 189 -17.46 -2.07 2.90
CA PRO A 189 -16.21 -2.78 2.73
C PRO A 189 -16.40 -4.28 2.46
N ALA A 190 -17.37 -4.92 3.10
CA ALA A 190 -17.63 -6.35 2.90
C ALA A 190 -18.14 -6.65 1.48
N ALA A 191 -19.01 -5.80 0.94
CA ALA A 191 -19.51 -5.94 -0.42
C ALA A 191 -18.38 -5.70 -1.45
N ALA A 192 -17.54 -4.69 -1.25
CA ALA A 192 -16.40 -4.41 -2.12
C ALA A 192 -15.36 -5.54 -2.10
N VAL A 193 -15.03 -6.06 -0.91
CA VAL A 193 -14.12 -7.21 -0.75
C VAL A 193 -14.64 -8.42 -1.52
N ARG A 194 -15.93 -8.78 -1.35
CA ARG A 194 -16.54 -9.89 -2.10
C ARG A 194 -16.44 -9.68 -3.60
N ALA A 195 -16.84 -8.51 -4.08
CA ALA A 195 -16.79 -8.19 -5.52
C ALA A 195 -15.39 -8.30 -6.12
N ILE A 196 -14.35 -7.86 -5.40
CA ILE A 196 -12.97 -7.97 -5.85
C ILE A 196 -12.51 -9.43 -5.87
N VAL A 197 -12.80 -10.20 -4.82
CA VAL A 197 -12.42 -11.62 -4.72
C VAL A 197 -13.15 -12.47 -5.77
N ASP A 198 -14.39 -12.12 -6.11
CA ASP A 198 -15.15 -12.80 -7.16
C ASP A 198 -14.54 -12.58 -8.55
N VAL A 199 -13.92 -11.42 -8.81
CA VAL A 199 -13.20 -11.12 -10.06
C VAL A 199 -11.82 -11.78 -10.07
N ASP A 200 -10.98 -11.49 -9.06
CA ASP A 200 -9.64 -12.05 -8.91
C ASP A 200 -9.24 -12.12 -7.43
N PRO A 201 -9.28 -13.30 -6.79
CA PRO A 201 -8.88 -13.45 -5.39
C PRO A 201 -7.41 -13.13 -5.14
N THR A 202 -6.57 -13.10 -6.17
CA THR A 202 -5.14 -12.74 -6.04
C THR A 202 -4.92 -11.23 -6.04
N ALA A 203 -5.94 -10.44 -6.33
CA ALA A 203 -5.84 -8.98 -6.39
C ALA A 203 -5.91 -8.33 -5.00
N LEU A 204 -6.56 -8.96 -4.03
CA LEU A 204 -6.84 -8.34 -2.73
C LEU A 204 -5.69 -8.52 -1.75
N MET A 205 -5.31 -7.43 -1.08
CA MET A 205 -4.30 -7.40 -0.01
C MET A 205 -4.87 -6.66 1.20
N VAL A 206 -4.64 -7.19 2.40
CA VAL A 206 -5.09 -6.60 3.66
C VAL A 206 -4.11 -5.53 4.16
N GLY A 207 -4.62 -4.49 4.84
CA GLY A 207 -3.79 -3.52 5.52
C GLY A 207 -4.55 -2.75 6.61
N THR A 208 -3.82 -2.17 7.57
CA THR A 208 -4.41 -1.46 8.70
C THR A 208 -4.69 0.02 8.43
N ASP A 209 -3.91 0.67 7.58
CA ASP A 209 -3.88 2.13 7.43
C ASP A 209 -3.50 2.88 8.72
N LEU A 210 -2.86 2.19 9.69
CA LEU A 210 -2.43 2.84 10.94
C LEU A 210 -1.43 3.98 10.68
N PRO A 211 -1.54 5.09 11.44
CA PRO A 211 -2.50 5.42 12.49
C PRO A 211 -3.84 5.97 11.96
N SER A 212 -4.17 5.80 10.70
CA SER A 212 -5.41 6.26 10.05
C SER A 212 -5.50 7.79 9.94
N THR A 213 -4.39 8.42 9.52
CA THR A 213 -4.31 9.88 9.37
C THR A 213 -5.44 10.43 8.52
N ARG A 214 -6.15 11.47 8.99
CA ARG A 214 -7.30 12.10 8.32
C ARG A 214 -8.49 11.17 8.03
N ALA A 215 -8.51 9.95 8.54
CA ALA A 215 -9.69 9.10 8.42
C ALA A 215 -10.81 9.59 9.37
N GLY A 216 -12.06 9.40 9.00
CA GLY A 216 -13.20 9.72 9.86
C GLY A 216 -13.26 8.91 11.14
N ARG A 217 -12.66 7.69 11.09
CA ARG A 217 -12.35 6.87 12.26
C ARG A 217 -11.04 6.12 12.09
N PRO A 218 -10.34 5.79 13.19
CA PRO A 218 -9.15 4.96 13.12
C PRO A 218 -9.49 3.50 12.76
N PHE A 219 -8.44 2.74 12.41
CA PHE A 219 -8.48 1.30 12.25
C PHE A 219 -8.95 0.61 13.55
N ARG A 220 -9.80 -0.40 13.40
CA ARG A 220 -10.29 -1.31 14.44
C ARG A 220 -9.94 -2.75 14.09
N ASP A 221 -9.71 -3.58 15.09
CA ASP A 221 -9.43 -5.00 14.86
C ASP A 221 -10.61 -5.71 14.16
N ASP A 222 -11.83 -5.24 14.38
CA ASP A 222 -13.02 -5.70 13.67
C ASP A 222 -12.97 -5.43 12.16
N ASP A 223 -12.15 -4.50 11.68
CA ASP A 223 -11.96 -4.27 10.24
C ASP A 223 -11.34 -5.51 9.56
N LEU A 224 -10.48 -6.26 10.26
CA LEU A 224 -9.95 -7.53 9.77
C LEU A 224 -11.04 -8.62 9.73
N ARG A 225 -11.95 -8.66 10.73
CA ARG A 225 -13.05 -9.61 10.76
C ARG A 225 -14.02 -9.39 9.61
N VAL A 226 -14.28 -8.13 9.23
CA VAL A 226 -15.09 -7.83 8.04
C VAL A 226 -14.52 -8.49 6.79
N ILE A 227 -13.17 -8.51 6.65
CA ILE A 227 -12.52 -9.18 5.53
C ILE A 227 -12.59 -10.69 5.68
N GLU A 228 -12.35 -11.24 6.88
CA GLU A 228 -12.46 -12.68 7.16
C GLU A 228 -13.84 -13.24 6.82
N GLU A 229 -14.90 -12.51 7.16
CA GLU A 229 -16.29 -12.91 6.89
C GLU A 229 -16.68 -12.78 5.41
N ALA A 230 -16.01 -11.87 4.67
CA ALA A 230 -16.29 -11.62 3.27
C ALA A 230 -15.50 -12.52 2.30
N VAL A 231 -14.35 -13.06 2.73
CA VAL A 231 -13.44 -13.87 1.91
C VAL A 231 -13.70 -15.36 2.09
N PRO A 232 -13.90 -16.14 1.00
CA PRO A 232 -13.99 -17.60 1.12
C PRO A 232 -12.74 -18.22 1.77
N ALA A 233 -12.93 -19.21 2.64
CA ALA A 233 -11.86 -19.83 3.43
C ALA A 233 -10.66 -20.30 2.59
N LYS A 234 -10.88 -20.77 1.36
CA LYS A 234 -9.82 -21.22 0.43
C LYS A 234 -8.87 -20.10 -0.02
N HIS A 235 -9.28 -18.83 0.09
CA HIS A 235 -8.48 -17.66 -0.31
C HIS A 235 -7.92 -16.88 0.88
N MET A 236 -8.29 -17.25 2.11
CA MET A 236 -7.94 -16.53 3.33
C MET A 236 -6.42 -16.33 3.48
N ALA A 237 -5.64 -17.41 3.37
CA ALA A 237 -4.19 -17.35 3.52
C ALA A 237 -3.52 -16.45 2.46
N ASP A 238 -4.05 -16.44 1.23
CA ASP A 238 -3.54 -15.59 0.16
C ASP A 238 -3.90 -14.12 0.39
N VAL A 239 -5.13 -13.82 0.74
CA VAL A 239 -5.60 -12.44 0.98
C VAL A 239 -4.89 -11.81 2.17
N PHE A 240 -4.69 -12.53 3.25
CA PHE A 240 -4.05 -12.01 4.46
C PHE A 240 -2.52 -11.98 4.39
N TRP A 241 -1.91 -12.85 3.56
CA TRP A 241 -0.46 -12.91 3.45
C TRP A 241 0.05 -13.06 2.01
N GLY A 242 -0.35 -14.13 1.34
CA GLY A 242 0.28 -14.62 0.12
C GLY A 242 0.30 -13.58 -1.02
N ASN A 243 -0.81 -12.86 -1.23
CA ASN A 243 -0.93 -11.88 -2.29
C ASN A 243 0.05 -10.71 -2.09
N ALA A 244 0.06 -10.13 -0.89
CA ALA A 244 0.97 -9.04 -0.56
C ALA A 244 2.44 -9.51 -0.55
N ALA A 245 2.73 -10.68 0.02
CA ALA A 245 4.08 -11.21 0.04
C ALA A 245 4.65 -11.41 -1.37
N ARG A 246 3.87 -11.97 -2.31
CA ARG A 246 4.27 -12.10 -3.72
C ARG A 246 4.48 -10.74 -4.39
N PHE A 247 3.60 -9.78 -4.11
CA PHE A 247 3.62 -8.46 -4.75
C PHE A 247 4.79 -7.61 -4.29
N TYR A 248 5.13 -7.65 -2.99
CA TYR A 248 6.18 -6.82 -2.39
C TYR A 248 7.54 -7.50 -2.26
N LEU A 249 7.56 -8.82 -1.98
CA LEU A 249 8.78 -9.55 -1.68
C LEU A 249 9.24 -10.45 -2.82
N GLY A 250 8.42 -10.60 -3.89
CA GLY A 250 8.67 -11.50 -5.00
C GLY A 250 8.34 -12.96 -4.67
N SER A 251 8.48 -13.84 -5.67
CA SER A 251 8.07 -15.26 -5.59
C SER A 251 8.99 -16.17 -4.75
N ASP A 252 10.04 -15.66 -4.11
CA ASP A 252 11.06 -16.48 -3.44
C ASP A 252 10.87 -16.63 -1.91
N THR A 253 9.63 -16.48 -1.38
CA THR A 253 9.37 -16.68 0.06
C THR A 253 9.03 -18.12 0.47
N SER A 254 9.26 -19.10 -0.41
CA SER A 254 9.24 -20.52 -0.04
C SER A 254 10.68 -20.97 0.34
N GLY A 255 11.05 -20.78 1.61
CA GLY A 255 12.02 -21.60 2.32
C GLY A 255 13.39 -21.85 1.66
N ARG A 256 14.19 -20.79 1.44
CA ARG A 256 15.65 -20.98 1.42
C ARG A 256 16.26 -20.22 2.60
N GLY A 257 16.43 -20.96 3.71
CA GLY A 257 17.47 -20.62 4.65
C GLY A 257 18.77 -20.48 3.87
N ARG A 258 19.41 -19.32 3.88
CA ARG A 258 20.80 -19.20 3.49
C ARG A 258 21.57 -20.03 4.51
N ALA A 259 22.01 -21.22 4.11
CA ALA A 259 23.18 -21.85 4.73
C ALA A 259 24.37 -20.96 4.36
N GLU A 260 25.09 -20.57 5.39
CA GLU A 260 26.37 -19.89 5.54
C GLU A 260 27.15 -19.50 4.27
#